data_61de9945b77f0488adf69c839f32f869
#
_entry.id   61de9945b77f0488adf69c839f32f869
#
_cell.length_a   1.000
_cell.length_b   1.000
_cell.length_c   1.000
_cell.angle_alpha   90.00
_cell.angle_beta   90.00
_cell.angle_gamma   90.00
#
_symmetry.space_group_name_H-M   'P 1'
#
loop_
_entity.id
_entity.type
_entity.pdbx_description
1 polymer ?
#
loop_
_entity_poly.entity_id
_entity_poly.type
_entity_poly.pdbx_seq_one_letter_code
_entity_poly.pdbx_strand_id
1 'polypeptide(L)'
;MLCRLFSAAVVICLAVNVAAAQDPTKVEPKHYKLDFENDRVQVVNVHYGPHEKSEMHDHPGGVSVAVTGGHLRFTDQNGKVTEVYAKAGEARWFPPFKHKVENLGDEPYNGVYIGIKCKATQAAGDPKPYSPVSGEELSKILADYAR
;
A
#
# COMPACT_ATOMS: atom_id res chain seq x y z
N MET A 1 26.82 34.22 55.00
CA MET A 1 27.00 34.07 53.51
C MET A 1 26.35 32.79 53.10
N LEU A 2 25.12 32.84 52.61
CA LEU A 2 24.36 31.65 52.10
C LEU A 2 24.54 31.59 50.58
N CYS A 3 25.27 30.57 50.11
CA CYS A 3 25.44 30.29 48.69
C CYS A 3 24.22 29.48 48.21
N ARG A 4 23.32 30.12 47.40
CA ARG A 4 22.18 29.44 46.78
C ARG A 4 22.65 28.78 45.49
N LEU A 5 22.68 27.43 45.48
CA LEU A 5 22.88 26.63 44.28
C LEU A 5 21.57 26.58 43.49
N PHE A 6 21.53 27.25 42.33
CA PHE A 6 20.45 27.08 41.35
C PHE A 6 20.70 25.81 40.55
N SER A 7 19.90 24.76 40.80
CA SER A 7 19.83 23.61 39.94
C SER A 7 18.99 23.95 38.71
N ALA A 8 19.63 24.07 37.57
CA ALA A 8 18.96 24.19 36.30
C ALA A 8 18.51 22.76 35.83
N ALA A 9 17.22 22.49 35.92
CA ALA A 9 16.67 21.27 35.34
C ALA A 9 16.57 21.43 33.81
N VAL A 10 17.40 20.69 33.09
CA VAL A 10 17.32 20.60 31.62
C VAL A 10 16.19 19.64 31.28
N VAL A 11 15.05 20.18 30.80
CA VAL A 11 13.96 19.39 30.26
C VAL A 11 14.32 19.01 28.83
N ILE A 12 14.74 17.76 28.62
CA ILE A 12 14.95 17.19 27.28
C ILE A 12 13.58 16.82 26.74
N CYS A 13 12.99 17.66 25.88
CA CYS A 13 11.83 17.31 25.08
C CYS A 13 12.25 16.27 24.03
N LEU A 14 11.99 14.99 24.30
CA LEU A 14 12.01 13.95 23.30
C LEU A 14 10.89 14.21 22.30
N ALA A 15 11.24 14.78 21.14
CA ALA A 15 10.35 14.85 20.01
C ALA A 15 10.10 13.43 19.50
N VAL A 16 8.96 12.84 19.86
CA VAL A 16 8.49 11.60 19.28
C VAL A 16 8.10 11.93 17.84
N ASN A 17 8.99 11.64 16.89
CA ASN A 17 8.65 11.67 15.49
C ASN A 17 7.64 10.52 15.24
N VAL A 18 6.35 10.85 15.29
CA VAL A 18 5.31 9.98 14.73
C VAL A 18 5.56 9.98 13.23
N ALA A 19 6.18 8.92 12.72
CA ALA A 19 6.29 8.72 11.27
C ALA A 19 4.86 8.61 10.74
N ALA A 20 4.33 9.71 10.21
CA ALA A 20 3.06 9.69 9.50
C ALA A 20 3.22 8.73 8.32
N ALA A 21 2.25 7.82 8.15
CA ALA A 21 2.20 6.95 6.98
C ALA A 21 2.33 7.81 5.71
N GLN A 22 3.31 7.50 4.87
CA GLN A 22 3.61 8.26 3.67
C GLN A 22 2.70 7.75 2.53
N ASP A 23 1.44 8.22 2.54
CA ASP A 23 0.45 7.92 1.49
C ASP A 23 1.04 8.20 0.10
N PRO A 24 1.15 7.20 -0.78
CA PRO A 24 1.78 7.35 -2.09
C PRO A 24 1.10 8.40 -2.96
N THR A 25 -0.20 8.62 -2.84
CA THR A 25 -0.91 9.65 -3.61
C THR A 25 -0.48 11.07 -3.26
N LYS A 26 0.16 11.26 -2.10
CA LYS A 26 0.65 12.55 -1.60
C LYS A 26 2.14 12.73 -1.80
N VAL A 27 2.92 11.65 -1.59
CA VAL A 27 4.39 11.73 -1.67
C VAL A 27 4.92 11.41 -3.07
N GLU A 28 4.16 10.64 -3.85
CA GLU A 28 4.49 10.20 -5.20
C GLU A 28 3.36 10.45 -6.23
N PRO A 29 2.80 11.67 -6.30
CA PRO A 29 1.63 11.97 -7.14
C PRO A 29 1.88 11.78 -8.65
N LYS A 30 3.15 11.67 -9.05
CA LYS A 30 3.53 11.33 -10.43
C LYS A 30 3.14 9.88 -10.76
N HIS A 31 3.35 8.97 -9.81
CA HIS A 31 3.19 7.54 -10.00
C HIS A 31 1.85 7.00 -9.47
N TYR A 32 1.24 7.69 -8.49
CA TYR A 32 0.04 7.25 -7.79
C TYR A 32 -1.04 8.33 -7.84
N LYS A 33 -2.10 8.07 -8.59
CA LYS A 33 -3.25 8.98 -8.69
C LYS A 33 -4.46 8.36 -8.02
N LEU A 34 -5.02 9.08 -7.05
CA LEU A 34 -6.28 8.69 -6.42
C LEU A 34 -7.37 8.68 -7.50
N ASP A 35 -8.04 7.53 -7.64
CA ASP A 35 -9.22 7.37 -8.48
C ASP A 35 -10.49 7.68 -7.66
N PHE A 36 -10.71 6.93 -6.60
CA PHE A 36 -11.71 7.26 -5.59
C PHE A 36 -11.33 6.69 -4.21
N GLU A 37 -12.00 7.22 -3.19
CA GLU A 37 -11.80 6.82 -1.80
C GLU A 37 -13.12 6.92 -1.03
N ASN A 38 -13.35 5.97 -0.12
CA ASN A 38 -14.43 6.00 0.85
C ASN A 38 -13.94 5.51 2.22
N ASP A 39 -14.85 5.19 3.13
CA ASP A 39 -14.54 4.69 4.48
C ASP A 39 -13.93 3.28 4.50
N ARG A 40 -14.01 2.53 3.41
CA ARG A 40 -13.60 1.12 3.31
C ARG A 40 -12.39 0.88 2.43
N VAL A 41 -12.29 1.61 1.33
CA VAL A 41 -11.22 1.41 0.34
C VAL A 41 -10.66 2.72 -0.17
N GLN A 42 -9.41 2.66 -0.61
CA GLN A 42 -8.76 3.67 -1.43
C GLN A 42 -8.34 3.01 -2.74
N VAL A 43 -8.82 3.49 -3.87
CA VAL A 43 -8.46 2.98 -5.20
C VAL A 43 -7.52 3.97 -5.88
N VAL A 44 -6.36 3.48 -6.26
CA VAL A 44 -5.25 4.29 -6.78
C VAL A 44 -4.79 3.72 -8.12
N ASN A 45 -4.74 4.57 -9.14
CA ASN A 45 -4.11 4.26 -10.41
C ASN A 45 -2.59 4.40 -10.26
N VAL A 46 -1.85 3.37 -10.68
CA VAL A 46 -0.40 3.27 -10.61
C VAL A 46 0.18 3.36 -12.02
N HIS A 47 1.16 4.25 -12.19
CA HIS A 47 1.86 4.40 -13.47
C HIS A 47 3.36 4.61 -13.24
N TYR A 48 4.17 3.82 -13.92
CA TYR A 48 5.62 3.98 -14.01
C TYR A 48 6.05 3.94 -15.47
N GLY A 49 6.62 5.01 -15.97
CA GLY A 49 7.30 4.99 -17.28
C GLY A 49 8.52 4.06 -17.26
N PRO A 50 9.15 3.80 -18.41
CA PRO A 50 10.36 3.01 -18.50
C PRO A 50 11.45 3.55 -17.57
N HIS A 51 12.06 2.67 -16.77
CA HIS A 51 13.16 2.96 -15.84
C HIS A 51 12.85 4.03 -14.77
N GLU A 52 11.57 4.39 -14.59
CA GLU A 52 11.16 5.31 -13.53
C GLU A 52 11.22 4.66 -12.16
N LYS A 53 11.48 5.50 -11.14
CA LYS A 53 11.61 5.11 -9.73
C LYS A 53 10.76 6.01 -8.87
N SER A 54 10.24 5.45 -7.77
CA SER A 54 9.62 6.22 -6.69
C SER A 54 10.54 6.36 -5.50
N GLU A 55 10.23 7.31 -4.64
CA GLU A 55 10.74 7.36 -3.28
C GLU A 55 10.01 6.36 -2.37
N MET A 56 10.49 6.24 -1.13
CA MET A 56 9.91 5.33 -0.14
C MET A 56 8.52 5.82 0.28
N HIS A 57 7.52 4.95 0.19
CA HIS A 57 6.13 5.23 0.55
C HIS A 57 5.45 4.01 1.18
N ASP A 58 4.30 4.25 1.81
CA ASP A 58 3.56 3.24 2.56
C ASP A 58 2.24 2.89 1.86
N HIS A 59 1.93 1.61 1.84
CA HIS A 59 0.61 1.12 1.41
C HIS A 59 -0.14 0.45 2.57
N PRO A 60 -1.44 0.69 2.72
CA PRO A 60 -2.28 -0.19 3.53
C PRO A 60 -2.30 -1.59 2.92
N GLY A 61 -2.72 -2.60 3.66
CA GLY A 61 -2.98 -3.92 3.07
C GLY A 61 -4.02 -3.81 1.96
N GLY A 62 -3.83 -4.57 0.87
CA GLY A 62 -4.72 -4.45 -0.27
C GLY A 62 -4.40 -5.36 -1.43
N VAL A 63 -5.09 -5.12 -2.54
CA VAL A 63 -4.93 -5.87 -3.79
C VAL A 63 -4.33 -4.97 -4.86
N SER A 64 -3.26 -5.43 -5.48
CA SER A 64 -2.73 -4.85 -6.72
C SER A 64 -3.26 -5.64 -7.91
N VAL A 65 -3.75 -4.94 -8.93
CA VAL A 65 -4.13 -5.52 -10.22
C VAL A 65 -3.22 -4.91 -11.29
N ALA A 66 -2.46 -5.75 -11.96
CA ALA A 66 -1.62 -5.32 -13.07
C ALA A 66 -2.49 -5.12 -14.33
N VAL A 67 -2.56 -3.90 -14.84
CA VAL A 67 -3.26 -3.58 -16.09
C VAL A 67 -2.39 -3.94 -17.29
N THR A 68 -1.09 -3.63 -17.20
CA THR A 68 -0.07 -4.08 -18.17
C THR A 68 0.86 -5.10 -17.53
N GLY A 69 1.59 -5.85 -18.35
CA GLY A 69 2.75 -6.59 -17.86
C GLY A 69 3.86 -5.65 -17.42
N GLY A 70 4.82 -6.15 -16.62
CA GLY A 70 5.98 -5.36 -16.22
C GLY A 70 7.00 -6.16 -15.43
N HIS A 71 8.23 -5.64 -15.41
CA HIS A 71 9.32 -6.12 -14.57
C HIS A 71 9.70 -5.01 -13.58
N LEU A 72 9.36 -5.22 -12.32
CA LEU A 72 9.50 -4.22 -11.28
C LEU A 72 10.53 -4.69 -10.23
N ARG A 73 11.24 -3.75 -9.66
CA ARG A 73 12.07 -3.94 -8.46
C ARG A 73 11.45 -3.22 -7.29
N PHE A 74 11.18 -3.96 -6.22
CA PHE A 74 10.77 -3.42 -4.93
C PHE A 74 11.94 -3.43 -3.98
N THR A 75 12.15 -2.31 -3.28
CA THR A 75 13.12 -2.22 -2.19
C THR A 75 12.38 -1.83 -0.93
N ASP A 76 12.40 -2.68 0.10
CA ASP A 76 11.73 -2.42 1.37
C ASP A 76 12.52 -1.41 2.24
N GLN A 77 11.95 -1.03 3.37
CA GLN A 77 12.56 -0.09 4.33
C GLN A 77 13.89 -0.57 4.92
N ASN A 78 14.20 -1.87 4.85
CA ASN A 78 15.44 -2.47 5.34
C ASN A 78 16.48 -2.63 4.22
N GLY A 79 16.16 -2.18 3.00
CA GLY A 79 17.03 -2.30 1.84
C GLY A 79 16.95 -3.67 1.15
N LYS A 80 16.04 -4.56 1.56
CA LYS A 80 15.85 -5.85 0.88
C LYS A 80 15.21 -5.60 -0.49
N VAL A 81 15.83 -6.17 -1.51
CA VAL A 81 15.38 -6.09 -2.90
C VAL A 81 14.61 -7.34 -3.28
N THR A 82 13.48 -7.16 -3.97
CA THR A 82 12.67 -8.23 -4.56
C THR A 82 12.27 -7.83 -5.97
N GLU A 83 12.53 -8.68 -6.94
CA GLU A 83 12.05 -8.48 -8.32
C GLU A 83 10.69 -9.14 -8.51
N VAL A 84 9.80 -8.42 -9.18
CA VAL A 84 8.41 -8.80 -9.40
C VAL A 84 8.12 -8.76 -10.89
N TYR A 85 7.72 -9.90 -11.44
CA TYR A 85 7.21 -10.00 -12.80
C TYR A 85 5.68 -10.02 -12.74
N ALA A 86 5.06 -8.96 -13.22
CA ALA A 86 3.61 -8.82 -13.29
C ALA A 86 3.11 -9.23 -14.67
N LYS A 87 2.01 -9.97 -14.71
CA LYS A 87 1.28 -10.27 -15.95
C LYS A 87 0.04 -9.41 -16.02
N ALA A 88 -0.30 -8.92 -17.21
CA ALA A 88 -1.54 -8.18 -17.42
C ALA A 88 -2.75 -8.98 -16.93
N GLY A 89 -3.64 -8.36 -16.17
CA GLY A 89 -4.80 -8.97 -15.54
C GLY A 89 -4.51 -9.74 -14.25
N GLU A 90 -3.25 -9.87 -13.83
CA GLU A 90 -2.90 -10.56 -12.59
C GLU A 90 -3.26 -9.73 -11.37
N ALA A 91 -3.93 -10.34 -10.38
CA ALA A 91 -4.23 -9.75 -9.09
C ALA A 91 -3.39 -10.41 -8.00
N ARG A 92 -2.82 -9.62 -7.08
CA ARG A 92 -2.04 -10.09 -5.93
C ARG A 92 -2.44 -9.35 -4.67
N TRP A 93 -2.55 -10.09 -3.57
CA TRP A 93 -2.68 -9.54 -2.24
C TRP A 93 -1.33 -9.12 -1.68
N PHE A 94 -1.30 -7.95 -1.04
CA PHE A 94 -0.16 -7.46 -0.26
C PHE A 94 -0.63 -7.12 1.16
N PRO A 95 0.09 -7.58 2.22
CA PRO A 95 -0.11 -7.04 3.55
C PRO A 95 0.32 -5.56 3.58
N PRO A 96 0.04 -4.79 4.66
CA PRO A 96 0.61 -3.45 4.80
C PRO A 96 2.13 -3.48 4.62
N PHE A 97 2.68 -2.58 3.79
CA PHE A 97 4.11 -2.59 3.45
C PHE A 97 4.62 -1.19 3.13
N LYS A 98 5.94 -1.05 3.27
CA LYS A 98 6.69 0.15 2.92
C LYS A 98 7.78 -0.21 1.93
N HIS A 99 7.81 0.51 0.80
CA HIS A 99 8.77 0.24 -0.25
C HIS A 99 9.02 1.45 -1.16
N LYS A 100 10.03 1.33 -2.00
CA LYS A 100 10.19 2.08 -3.23
C LYS A 100 10.15 1.12 -4.41
N VAL A 101 9.70 1.61 -5.55
CA VAL A 101 9.53 0.84 -6.79
C VAL A 101 10.46 1.38 -7.87
N GLU A 102 10.96 0.50 -8.71
CA GLU A 102 11.64 0.81 -9.96
C GLU A 102 11.05 -0.06 -11.06
N ASN A 103 10.63 0.56 -12.17
CA ASN A 103 10.29 -0.17 -13.38
C ASN A 103 11.59 -0.53 -14.11
N LEU A 104 11.91 -1.81 -14.21
CA LEU A 104 13.12 -2.31 -14.90
C LEU A 104 12.91 -2.53 -16.40
N GLY A 105 11.67 -2.43 -16.86
CA GLY A 105 11.30 -2.66 -18.26
C GLY A 105 11.43 -1.41 -19.12
N ASP A 106 11.47 -1.64 -20.43
CA ASP A 106 11.49 -0.59 -21.47
C ASP A 106 10.09 -0.10 -21.83
N GLU A 107 9.04 -0.73 -21.28
CA GLU A 107 7.65 -0.36 -21.48
C GLU A 107 7.04 0.19 -20.19
N PRO A 108 6.03 1.08 -20.30
CA PRO A 108 5.33 1.59 -19.12
C PRO A 108 4.58 0.48 -18.38
N TYR A 109 4.69 0.49 -17.06
CA TYR A 109 3.85 -0.33 -16.18
C TYR A 109 2.63 0.46 -15.73
N ASN A 110 1.44 -0.14 -15.86
CA ASN A 110 0.18 0.37 -15.33
C ASN A 110 -0.48 -0.67 -14.43
N GLY A 111 -1.05 -0.20 -13.34
CA GLY A 111 -1.76 -1.04 -12.37
C GLY A 111 -2.82 -0.26 -11.63
N VAL A 112 -3.63 -1.00 -10.86
CA VAL A 112 -4.58 -0.44 -9.90
C VAL A 112 -4.28 -1.04 -8.54
N TYR A 113 -4.12 -0.19 -7.52
CA TYR A 113 -4.00 -0.62 -6.14
C TYR A 113 -5.28 -0.31 -5.38
N ILE A 114 -5.85 -1.32 -4.74
CA ILE A 114 -7.07 -1.24 -3.93
C ILE A 114 -6.66 -1.42 -2.47
N GLY A 115 -6.37 -0.33 -1.80
CA GLY A 115 -6.00 -0.32 -0.37
C GLY A 115 -7.24 -0.50 0.51
N ILE A 116 -7.15 -1.41 1.46
CA ILE A 116 -8.24 -1.70 2.40
C ILE A 116 -8.06 -0.81 3.64
N LYS A 117 -9.06 0.01 3.93
CA LYS A 117 -9.04 0.99 5.04
C LYS A 117 -9.68 0.47 6.33
N CYS A 118 -10.23 -0.74 6.31
CA CYS A 118 -10.84 -1.32 7.50
C CYS A 118 -9.83 -1.29 8.66
N LYS A 119 -10.12 -0.46 9.68
CA LYS A 119 -9.53 -0.69 10.99
C LYS A 119 -9.90 -2.14 11.32
N ALA A 120 -8.88 -2.99 11.48
CA ALA A 120 -9.12 -4.31 12.02
C ALA A 120 -9.78 -4.11 13.39
N THR A 121 -11.11 -4.11 13.44
CA THR A 121 -11.77 -4.60 14.61
C THR A 121 -11.23 -6.00 14.72
N GLN A 122 -10.45 -6.28 15.76
CA GLN A 122 -10.06 -7.64 16.10
C GLN A 122 -11.35 -8.44 16.26
N ALA A 123 -11.85 -8.96 15.14
CA ALA A 123 -12.80 -10.04 15.16
C ALA A 123 -11.99 -11.22 15.66
N ALA A 124 -12.28 -11.63 16.90
CA ALA A 124 -11.72 -12.82 17.47
C ALA A 124 -11.96 -13.99 16.52
N GLY A 125 -10.90 -14.50 15.92
CA GLY A 125 -10.90 -15.63 15.03
C GLY A 125 -10.08 -15.35 13.77
N ASP A 126 -9.15 -16.25 13.46
CA ASP A 126 -8.47 -16.25 12.18
C ASP A 126 -9.52 -16.16 11.05
N PRO A 127 -9.31 -15.32 10.01
CA PRO A 127 -10.20 -15.32 8.87
C PRO A 127 -10.25 -16.75 8.34
N LYS A 128 -11.44 -17.34 8.32
CA LYS A 128 -11.62 -18.64 7.68
C LYS A 128 -10.99 -18.56 6.29
N PRO A 129 -10.20 -19.54 5.88
CA PRO A 129 -9.64 -19.54 4.53
C PRO A 129 -10.81 -19.35 3.56
N TYR A 130 -10.60 -18.50 2.57
CA TYR A 130 -11.57 -18.18 1.54
C TYR A 130 -12.15 -19.49 0.99
N SER A 131 -13.41 -19.76 1.30
CA SER A 131 -14.13 -20.85 0.66
C SER A 131 -14.50 -20.35 -0.73
N PRO A 132 -14.06 -21.01 -1.79
CA PRO A 132 -14.46 -20.62 -3.13
C PRO A 132 -15.99 -20.61 -3.19
N VAL A 133 -16.55 -19.54 -3.75
CA VAL A 133 -17.98 -19.42 -3.97
C VAL A 133 -18.43 -20.63 -4.80
N SER A 134 -19.44 -21.35 -4.35
CA SER A 134 -19.95 -22.49 -5.11
C SER A 134 -20.46 -22.03 -6.47
N GLY A 135 -20.43 -22.90 -7.48
CA GLY A 135 -20.94 -22.55 -8.81
C GLY A 135 -22.40 -22.10 -8.79
N GLU A 136 -23.18 -22.59 -7.83
CA GLU A 136 -24.59 -22.18 -7.60
C GLU A 136 -24.68 -20.76 -7.04
N GLU A 137 -23.87 -20.40 -6.04
CA GLU A 137 -23.77 -19.03 -5.51
C GLU A 137 -23.29 -18.04 -6.55
N LEU A 138 -22.28 -18.41 -7.35
CA LEU A 138 -21.78 -17.57 -8.43
C LEU A 138 -22.88 -17.30 -9.48
N SER A 139 -23.65 -18.33 -9.85
CA SER A 139 -24.76 -18.20 -10.79
C SER A 139 -25.85 -17.27 -10.27
N LYS A 140 -26.13 -17.30 -8.97
CA LYS A 140 -27.09 -16.40 -8.31
C LYS A 140 -26.59 -14.95 -8.31
N ILE A 141 -25.33 -14.73 -7.97
CA ILE A 141 -24.69 -13.41 -8.00
C ILE A 141 -24.75 -12.82 -9.42
N LEU A 142 -24.40 -13.61 -10.43
CA LEU A 142 -24.43 -13.17 -11.83
C LEU A 142 -25.85 -12.86 -12.33
N ALA A 143 -26.87 -13.63 -11.89
CA ALA A 143 -28.26 -13.36 -12.21
C ALA A 143 -28.79 -12.06 -11.58
N ASP A 144 -28.32 -11.70 -10.39
CA ASP A 144 -28.67 -10.44 -9.72
C ASP A 144 -28.00 -9.22 -10.37
N TYR A 145 -26.80 -9.37 -10.96
CA TYR A 145 -26.14 -8.32 -11.75
C TYR A 145 -26.73 -8.11 -13.14
N ALA A 146 -27.48 -9.06 -13.69
CA ALA A 146 -28.08 -9.00 -15.03
C ALA A 146 -29.49 -8.36 -15.05
N ARG A 147 -29.96 -7.84 -13.92
CA ARG A 147 -31.27 -7.12 -13.77
C ARG A 147 -31.06 -5.62 -13.71
#